data_564e28f90343a65583b03072ab3c35cd
#
_entry.id   564e28f90343a65583b03072ab3c35cd
#
_cell.length_a   1.000
_cell.length_b   1.000
_cell.length_c   1.000
_cell.angle_alpha   90.00
_cell.angle_beta   90.00
_cell.angle_gamma   90.00
#
_symmetry.space_group_name_H-M   'P 1'
#
loop_
_entity.id
_entity.type
_entity.pdbx_description
1 polymer ?
#
loop_
_entity_poly.entity_id
_entity_poly.type
_entity_poly.pdbx_seq_one_letter_code
_entity_poly.pdbx_strand_id
1 'polypeptide(L)'
;MEKLLILDTNSLLNRAYYAIRGLTTQDGMPTGAIFGTLKLIIDISAKVQPDRIFAAFDVKKKNFRHDIFPEYKGHRKPMDEELAVQLEPLKEILRLIGIAIVQKEGFEADDIIGTLTQTLVGEKTVVSGDKDLLQLIKDDTTVYLTKVGVSQLDKNDIKVLNEKGFRTVDEFVDYKGLRGDTSDNIPGVEGIGELTALKLIKEYGSIDNIYKNIETVDVSNRVRENLKRCKDICYMSKQLATIVKDVPLDIHPEDGRYNFDSQEVINKLKEFELISIVNMLVKKEEIKFDIVNVSDEGTLTNIFKNNGGKVSIAISGEITFAFDKNKLYSIRQKELLFDEGFYFEDAVRILIKACADRKIIIFDSKKVQREYDLNFDCFDTKIAMHLAQYSKEIGNADEAFKNLYAMEYNAVTQLYIYDKICDALNRSEQMKIYTDIEYPLSKVLLDMERTGICVSSEKLVALDTLYADKLNMLTEKIHELTGNKFNISSPKQMSEVLFDKLGLPAIRKNKNGYSVDEEVLVSIKVKHPAIEYILQYRKYSKLLSTYVRGIQGEVHGGKIHTIFNQCITATGRLSSSNPNMQNIPMRG
;
A
#
# COMPACT_ATOMS: atom_id res chain seq x y z
N MET A 1 -25.59 16.41 17.65
CA MET A 1 -25.66 16.98 16.29
C MET A 1 -25.30 15.84 15.34
N GLU A 2 -26.08 15.66 14.28
CA GLU A 2 -25.84 14.58 13.31
C GLU A 2 -24.49 14.79 12.62
N LYS A 3 -23.72 13.70 12.42
CA LYS A 3 -22.44 13.73 11.73
C LYS A 3 -22.60 13.16 10.33
N LEU A 4 -22.17 13.90 9.34
CA LEU A 4 -22.33 13.58 7.94
C LEU A 4 -20.97 13.41 7.27
N LEU A 5 -20.79 12.32 6.53
CA LEU A 5 -19.61 12.08 5.70
C LEU A 5 -19.98 12.23 4.24
N ILE A 6 -19.32 13.13 3.54
CA ILE A 6 -19.58 13.44 2.13
C ILE A 6 -18.30 13.14 1.33
N LEU A 7 -18.42 12.28 0.34
CA LEU A 7 -17.29 11.74 -0.43
C LEU A 7 -17.29 12.26 -1.86
N ASP A 8 -16.18 12.82 -2.29
CA ASP A 8 -15.87 13.03 -3.71
C ASP A 8 -15.37 11.70 -4.30
N THR A 9 -16.31 10.86 -4.71
CA THR A 9 -16.01 9.45 -4.97
C THR A 9 -15.19 9.27 -6.24
N ASN A 10 -15.39 10.11 -7.26
CA ASN A 10 -14.60 10.04 -8.49
C ASN A 10 -13.11 10.35 -8.23
N SER A 11 -12.82 11.38 -7.44
CA SER A 11 -11.46 11.74 -7.06
C SER A 11 -10.80 10.64 -6.22
N LEU A 12 -11.54 10.09 -5.25
CA LEU A 12 -11.04 9.00 -4.39
C LEU A 12 -10.76 7.73 -5.18
N LEU A 13 -11.67 7.35 -6.10
CA LEU A 13 -11.52 6.18 -6.97
C LEU A 13 -10.30 6.30 -7.89
N ASN A 14 -10.11 7.47 -8.52
CA ASN A 14 -8.92 7.75 -9.32
C ASN A 14 -7.64 7.60 -8.50
N ARG A 15 -7.58 8.18 -7.31
CA ARG A 15 -6.41 8.05 -6.44
C ARG A 15 -6.13 6.62 -6.00
N ALA A 16 -7.17 5.86 -5.69
CA ALA A 16 -7.05 4.45 -5.35
C ALA A 16 -6.49 3.64 -6.53
N TYR A 17 -6.95 3.89 -7.74
CA TYR A 17 -6.48 3.25 -8.97
C TYR A 17 -4.96 3.41 -9.19
N TYR A 18 -4.47 4.65 -9.08
CA TYR A 18 -3.03 4.91 -9.25
C TYR A 18 -2.17 4.45 -8.08
N ALA A 19 -2.75 4.31 -6.88
CA ALA A 19 -2.03 3.85 -5.69
C ALA A 19 -1.95 2.33 -5.58
N ILE A 20 -2.96 1.60 -6.07
CA ILE A 20 -3.10 0.15 -5.91
C ILE A 20 -3.24 -0.49 -7.30
N ARG A 21 -2.10 -0.86 -7.86
CA ARG A 21 -2.03 -1.50 -9.18
C ARG A 21 -1.94 -3.02 -9.07
N GLY A 22 -2.49 -3.72 -10.07
CA GLY A 22 -2.32 -5.17 -10.22
C GLY A 22 -3.17 -6.04 -9.29
N LEU A 23 -4.12 -5.46 -8.55
CA LEU A 23 -5.11 -6.25 -7.80
C LEU A 23 -6.27 -6.59 -8.75
N THR A 24 -6.45 -7.90 -9.00
CA THR A 24 -7.50 -8.43 -9.87
C THR A 24 -8.17 -9.63 -9.22
N THR A 25 -9.40 -9.95 -9.64
CA THR A 25 -10.02 -11.25 -9.37
C THR A 25 -9.32 -12.35 -10.18
N GLN A 26 -9.62 -13.62 -9.88
CA GLN A 26 -9.11 -14.77 -10.64
C GLN A 26 -9.50 -14.72 -12.13
N ASP A 27 -10.68 -14.16 -12.42
CA ASP A 27 -11.17 -13.96 -13.80
C ASP A 27 -10.53 -12.74 -14.49
N GLY A 28 -9.59 -12.08 -13.82
CA GLY A 28 -8.83 -10.94 -14.38
C GLY A 28 -9.53 -9.58 -14.27
N MET A 29 -10.65 -9.46 -13.57
CA MET A 29 -11.31 -8.19 -13.34
C MET A 29 -10.48 -7.32 -12.38
N PRO A 30 -10.10 -6.08 -12.75
CA PRO A 30 -9.38 -5.19 -11.85
C PRO A 30 -10.25 -4.75 -10.67
N THR A 31 -9.70 -4.81 -9.45
CA THR A 31 -10.40 -4.48 -8.20
C THR A 31 -9.63 -3.50 -7.31
N GLY A 32 -8.44 -3.06 -7.73
CA GLY A 32 -7.57 -2.20 -6.91
C GLY A 32 -8.18 -0.86 -6.52
N ALA A 33 -8.91 -0.21 -7.45
CA ALA A 33 -9.58 1.06 -7.18
C ALA A 33 -10.77 0.87 -6.21
N ILE A 34 -11.55 -0.20 -6.39
CA ILE A 34 -12.66 -0.57 -5.47
C ILE A 34 -12.10 -0.80 -4.06
N PHE A 35 -11.06 -1.65 -3.95
CA PHE A 35 -10.41 -1.97 -2.68
C PHE A 35 -9.93 -0.71 -1.95
N GLY A 36 -9.18 0.15 -2.64
CA GLY A 36 -8.62 1.37 -2.03
C GLY A 36 -9.67 2.37 -1.60
N THR A 37 -10.73 2.54 -2.40
CA THR A 37 -11.84 3.43 -2.08
C THR A 37 -12.63 2.92 -0.88
N LEU A 38 -13.01 1.63 -0.85
CA LEU A 38 -13.71 1.03 0.29
C LEU A 38 -12.88 1.09 1.56
N LYS A 39 -11.58 0.76 1.48
CA LYS A 39 -10.68 0.85 2.64
C LYS A 39 -10.65 2.25 3.21
N LEU A 40 -10.52 3.28 2.38
CA LEU A 40 -10.54 4.68 2.82
C LEU A 40 -11.87 5.04 3.48
N ILE A 41 -13.01 4.65 2.88
CA ILE A 41 -14.35 4.90 3.43
C ILE A 41 -14.50 4.26 4.81
N ILE A 42 -14.06 3.01 4.98
CA ILE A 42 -14.11 2.32 6.28
C ILE A 42 -13.22 3.00 7.30
N ASP A 43 -11.97 3.32 6.95
CA ASP A 43 -11.00 3.96 7.84
C ASP A 43 -11.49 5.34 8.31
N ILE A 44 -12.02 6.17 7.40
CA ILE A 44 -12.54 7.50 7.78
C ILE A 44 -13.84 7.40 8.56
N SER A 45 -14.72 6.44 8.22
CA SER A 45 -15.96 6.19 8.97
C SER A 45 -15.66 5.76 10.42
N ALA A 46 -14.66 4.92 10.64
CA ALA A 46 -14.22 4.55 11.97
C ALA A 46 -13.70 5.75 12.78
N LYS A 47 -13.03 6.71 12.12
CA LYS A 47 -12.47 7.92 12.74
C LYS A 47 -13.54 8.98 13.05
N VAL A 48 -14.45 9.25 12.10
CA VAL A 48 -15.45 10.31 12.19
C VAL A 48 -16.73 9.84 12.88
N GLN A 49 -17.04 8.54 12.74
CA GLN A 49 -18.27 7.90 13.21
C GLN A 49 -19.51 8.67 12.70
N PRO A 50 -19.70 8.76 11.36
CA PRO A 50 -20.81 9.48 10.79
C PRO A 50 -22.12 8.73 11.01
N ASP A 51 -23.22 9.46 11.13
CA ASP A 51 -24.58 8.92 11.16
C ASP A 51 -25.07 8.57 9.75
N ARG A 52 -24.60 9.34 8.73
CA ARG A 52 -24.98 9.20 7.33
C ARG A 52 -23.79 9.44 6.40
N ILE A 53 -23.74 8.70 5.28
CA ILE A 53 -22.67 8.80 4.28
C ILE A 53 -23.27 9.08 2.89
N PHE A 54 -22.72 10.09 2.21
CA PHE A 54 -23.10 10.49 0.86
C PHE A 54 -21.90 10.35 -0.08
N ALA A 55 -22.10 9.75 -1.24
CA ALA A 55 -21.10 9.56 -2.28
C ALA A 55 -21.52 10.36 -3.53
N ALA A 56 -20.83 11.47 -3.77
CA ALA A 56 -21.05 12.28 -4.97
C ALA A 56 -20.28 11.69 -6.16
N PHE A 57 -20.95 11.66 -7.33
CA PHE A 57 -20.39 11.18 -8.58
C PHE A 57 -20.62 12.16 -9.71
N ASP A 58 -19.62 12.30 -10.59
CA ASP A 58 -19.79 13.01 -11.86
C ASP A 58 -20.65 12.21 -12.84
N VAL A 59 -21.38 12.93 -13.67
CA VAL A 59 -22.10 12.38 -14.82
C VAL A 59 -21.31 12.70 -16.09
N LYS A 60 -21.12 11.71 -16.98
CA LYS A 60 -20.41 11.89 -18.26
C LYS A 60 -21.22 12.73 -19.26
N LYS A 61 -21.52 13.98 -18.94
CA LYS A 61 -22.20 14.93 -19.80
C LYS A 61 -21.57 16.31 -19.65
N LYS A 62 -21.72 17.16 -20.68
CA LYS A 62 -21.36 18.57 -20.58
C LYS A 62 -22.18 19.24 -19.48
N ASN A 63 -21.56 20.13 -18.74
CA ASN A 63 -22.16 20.95 -17.68
C ASN A 63 -22.16 22.44 -18.10
N PHE A 64 -22.80 23.29 -17.31
CA PHE A 64 -22.91 24.72 -17.56
C PHE A 64 -21.57 25.45 -17.74
N ARG A 65 -20.45 24.93 -17.17
CA ARG A 65 -19.12 25.52 -17.33
C ARG A 65 -18.60 25.42 -18.77
N HIS A 66 -19.00 24.37 -19.51
CA HIS A 66 -18.67 24.26 -20.93
C HIS A 66 -19.46 25.27 -21.80
N ASP A 67 -20.64 25.72 -21.33
CA ASP A 67 -21.39 26.77 -22.02
C ASP A 67 -20.73 28.15 -21.81
N ILE A 68 -20.10 28.38 -20.65
CA ILE A 68 -19.34 29.60 -20.33
C ILE A 68 -17.98 29.58 -21.04
N PHE A 69 -17.26 28.44 -21.00
CA PHE A 69 -15.94 28.30 -21.56
C PHE A 69 -15.79 26.89 -22.20
N PRO A 70 -15.94 26.79 -23.52
CA PRO A 70 -15.93 25.50 -24.23
C PRO A 70 -14.67 24.66 -24.02
N GLU A 71 -13.52 25.28 -23.72
CA GLU A 71 -12.24 24.63 -23.49
C GLU A 71 -12.06 24.15 -22.03
N TYR A 72 -13.05 24.36 -21.16
CA TYR A 72 -13.02 23.90 -19.77
C TYR A 72 -12.75 22.39 -19.70
N LYS A 73 -11.73 21.97 -18.96
CA LYS A 73 -11.26 20.57 -18.85
C LYS A 73 -10.92 19.88 -20.19
N GLY A 74 -10.78 20.66 -21.28
CA GLY A 74 -10.65 20.13 -22.64
C GLY A 74 -9.40 19.27 -22.91
N HIS A 75 -8.36 19.38 -22.08
CA HIS A 75 -7.15 18.56 -22.18
C HIS A 75 -7.13 17.33 -21.26
N ARG A 76 -8.22 17.07 -20.49
CA ARG A 76 -8.32 15.86 -19.69
C ARG A 76 -8.40 14.62 -20.59
N LYS A 77 -7.54 13.64 -20.32
CA LYS A 77 -7.59 12.34 -21.02
C LYS A 77 -8.85 11.57 -20.63
N PRO A 78 -9.38 10.72 -21.52
CA PRO A 78 -10.43 9.77 -21.14
C PRO A 78 -10.03 8.93 -19.93
N MET A 79 -11.02 8.49 -19.16
CA MET A 79 -10.80 7.56 -18.06
C MET A 79 -10.21 6.26 -18.60
N ASP A 80 -9.20 5.74 -17.89
CA ASP A 80 -8.57 4.45 -18.20
C ASP A 80 -9.63 3.33 -18.18
N GLU A 81 -9.56 2.40 -19.13
CA GLU A 81 -10.54 1.32 -19.27
C GLU A 81 -10.58 0.43 -18.02
N GLU A 82 -9.42 0.10 -17.44
CA GLU A 82 -9.34 -0.68 -16.20
C GLU A 82 -9.96 0.04 -14.99
N LEU A 83 -9.99 1.37 -15.00
CA LEU A 83 -10.68 2.15 -13.98
C LEU A 83 -12.18 2.21 -14.25
N ALA A 84 -12.56 2.37 -15.52
CA ALA A 84 -13.96 2.53 -15.92
C ALA A 84 -14.81 1.30 -15.55
N VAL A 85 -14.26 0.09 -15.72
CA VAL A 85 -14.96 -1.17 -15.39
C VAL A 85 -15.19 -1.34 -13.89
N GLN A 86 -14.47 -0.64 -13.02
CA GLN A 86 -14.61 -0.70 -11.57
C GLN A 86 -15.69 0.25 -11.02
N LEU A 87 -16.19 1.20 -11.82
CA LEU A 87 -17.07 2.26 -11.36
C LEU A 87 -18.45 1.73 -10.96
N GLU A 88 -19.13 0.96 -11.81
CA GLU A 88 -20.47 0.44 -11.50
C GLU A 88 -20.45 -0.63 -10.40
N PRO A 89 -19.48 -1.57 -10.35
CA PRO A 89 -19.32 -2.45 -9.20
C PRO A 89 -19.11 -1.71 -7.87
N LEU A 90 -18.33 -0.63 -7.86
CA LEU A 90 -18.19 0.20 -6.65
C LEU A 90 -19.55 0.79 -6.25
N LYS A 91 -20.29 1.38 -7.19
CA LYS A 91 -21.63 1.95 -6.89
C LYS A 91 -22.59 0.87 -6.37
N GLU A 92 -22.55 -0.33 -6.91
CA GLU A 92 -23.36 -1.45 -6.43
C GLU A 92 -23.03 -1.78 -4.96
N ILE A 93 -21.75 -1.91 -4.63
CA ILE A 93 -21.30 -2.15 -3.24
C ILE A 93 -21.73 -1.01 -2.32
N LEU A 94 -21.57 0.25 -2.74
CA LEU A 94 -21.96 1.42 -1.94
C LEU A 94 -23.48 1.44 -1.67
N ARG A 95 -24.32 1.10 -2.66
CA ARG A 95 -25.77 0.97 -2.46
C ARG A 95 -26.12 -0.14 -1.47
N LEU A 96 -25.48 -1.30 -1.57
CA LEU A 96 -25.68 -2.41 -0.63
C LEU A 96 -25.28 -2.03 0.81
N ILE A 97 -24.24 -1.21 0.96
CA ILE A 97 -23.87 -0.66 2.26
C ILE A 97 -24.93 0.33 2.79
N GLY A 98 -25.73 0.94 1.91
CA GLY A 98 -26.67 2.00 2.25
C GLY A 98 -26.11 3.41 2.11
N ILE A 99 -24.92 3.57 1.50
CA ILE A 99 -24.35 4.88 1.19
C ILE A 99 -25.17 5.54 0.08
N ALA A 100 -25.65 6.76 0.31
CA ALA A 100 -26.45 7.50 -0.67
C ALA A 100 -25.58 7.94 -1.85
N ILE A 101 -25.87 7.43 -3.04
CA ILE A 101 -25.22 7.87 -4.28
C ILE A 101 -25.96 9.10 -4.81
N VAL A 102 -25.25 10.22 -4.91
CA VAL A 102 -25.80 11.47 -5.39
C VAL A 102 -25.11 11.88 -6.69
N GLN A 103 -25.89 12.07 -7.73
CA GLN A 103 -25.43 12.53 -9.05
C GLN A 103 -26.51 13.36 -9.74
N LYS A 104 -26.12 14.38 -10.50
CA LYS A 104 -27.07 15.25 -11.21
C LYS A 104 -26.51 15.65 -12.57
N GLU A 105 -27.31 15.46 -13.63
CA GLU A 105 -26.93 15.94 -14.96
C GLU A 105 -26.80 17.46 -15.00
N GLY A 106 -25.76 17.96 -15.69
CA GLY A 106 -25.47 19.38 -15.83
C GLY A 106 -24.63 19.97 -14.70
N PHE A 107 -24.30 19.18 -13.67
CA PHE A 107 -23.48 19.59 -12.52
C PHE A 107 -22.35 18.58 -12.27
N GLU A 108 -21.27 19.05 -11.66
CA GLU A 108 -20.14 18.23 -11.24
C GLU A 108 -20.32 17.71 -9.80
N ALA A 109 -19.55 16.69 -9.42
CA ALA A 109 -19.55 16.16 -8.06
C ALA A 109 -19.28 17.27 -7.01
N ASP A 110 -18.41 18.23 -7.32
CA ASP A 110 -18.09 19.35 -6.45
C ASP A 110 -19.32 20.24 -6.15
N ASP A 111 -20.17 20.48 -7.17
CA ASP A 111 -21.41 21.25 -7.00
C ASP A 111 -22.44 20.49 -6.15
N ILE A 112 -22.49 19.16 -6.32
CA ILE A 112 -23.33 18.27 -5.50
C ILE A 112 -22.83 18.32 -4.05
N ILE A 113 -21.53 18.17 -3.80
CA ILE A 113 -20.92 18.25 -2.47
C ILE A 113 -21.19 19.63 -1.85
N GLY A 114 -21.00 20.72 -2.63
CA GLY A 114 -21.30 22.09 -2.21
C GLY A 114 -22.73 22.23 -1.74
N THR A 115 -23.68 21.69 -2.50
CA THR A 115 -25.11 21.72 -2.17
C THR A 115 -25.42 20.89 -0.92
N LEU A 116 -24.87 19.66 -0.80
CA LEU A 116 -25.04 18.83 0.38
C LEU A 116 -24.51 19.53 1.65
N THR A 117 -23.36 20.23 1.57
CA THR A 117 -22.82 20.98 2.71
C THR A 117 -23.68 22.18 3.09
N GLN A 118 -24.46 22.76 2.16
CA GLN A 118 -25.34 23.88 2.40
C GLN A 118 -26.70 23.44 2.92
N THR A 119 -27.26 22.34 2.41
CA THR A 119 -28.65 21.92 2.67
C THR A 119 -28.79 20.97 3.86
N LEU A 120 -27.80 20.12 4.10
CA LEU A 120 -27.86 19.16 5.21
C LEU A 120 -27.52 19.82 6.55
N VAL A 121 -28.28 19.47 7.58
CA VAL A 121 -28.08 19.97 8.95
C VAL A 121 -27.19 18.98 9.71
N GLY A 122 -26.11 19.46 10.33
CA GLY A 122 -25.19 18.63 11.12
C GLY A 122 -23.73 19.02 10.94
N GLU A 123 -22.83 18.27 11.57
CA GLU A 123 -21.38 18.39 11.39
C GLU A 123 -20.96 17.63 10.12
N LYS A 124 -20.37 18.29 9.16
CA LYS A 124 -20.02 17.73 7.87
C LYS A 124 -18.52 17.49 7.75
N THR A 125 -18.17 16.28 7.33
CA THR A 125 -16.82 15.91 6.92
C THR A 125 -16.82 15.61 5.43
N VAL A 126 -16.12 16.42 4.65
CA VAL A 126 -15.93 16.22 3.21
C VAL A 126 -14.58 15.53 3.00
N VAL A 127 -14.51 14.50 2.14
CA VAL A 127 -13.26 13.80 1.79
C VAL A 127 -13.04 13.83 0.30
N SER A 128 -11.91 14.38 -0.13
CA SER A 128 -11.55 14.51 -1.55
C SER A 128 -10.03 14.49 -1.77
N GLY A 129 -9.64 14.31 -3.01
CA GLY A 129 -8.29 14.61 -3.51
C GLY A 129 -8.16 16.01 -4.09
N ASP A 130 -9.27 16.74 -4.26
CA ASP A 130 -9.30 18.04 -4.89
C ASP A 130 -9.25 19.19 -3.88
N LYS A 131 -8.31 20.11 -4.09
CA LYS A 131 -8.13 21.29 -3.25
C LYS A 131 -9.24 22.33 -3.43
N ASP A 132 -10.02 22.25 -4.50
CA ASP A 132 -11.07 23.22 -4.78
C ASP A 132 -12.20 23.14 -3.75
N LEU A 133 -12.39 21.96 -3.16
CA LEU A 133 -13.33 21.75 -2.06
C LEU A 133 -12.95 22.49 -0.76
N LEU A 134 -11.75 23.09 -0.65
CA LEU A 134 -11.43 23.98 0.48
C LEU A 134 -12.36 25.19 0.56
N GLN A 135 -13.02 25.58 -0.54
CA GLN A 135 -14.04 26.64 -0.53
C GLN A 135 -15.35 26.26 0.19
N LEU A 136 -15.48 25.00 0.64
CA LEU A 136 -16.63 24.53 1.42
C LEU A 136 -16.40 24.56 2.94
N ILE A 137 -15.21 24.92 3.38
CA ILE A 137 -14.85 25.01 4.82
C ILE A 137 -15.73 26.04 5.52
N LYS A 138 -16.37 25.62 6.62
CA LYS A 138 -17.19 26.44 7.52
C LYS A 138 -17.00 25.92 8.96
N ASP A 139 -17.65 26.59 9.94
CA ASP A 139 -17.61 26.17 11.33
C ASP A 139 -18.14 24.74 11.53
N ASP A 140 -19.11 24.32 10.72
CA ASP A 140 -19.75 23.01 10.73
C ASP A 140 -19.23 22.05 9.64
N THR A 141 -18.25 22.47 8.83
CA THR A 141 -17.75 21.72 7.67
C THR A 141 -16.23 21.66 7.64
N THR A 142 -15.70 20.44 7.75
CA THR A 142 -14.26 20.15 7.67
C THR A 142 -13.96 19.39 6.39
N VAL A 143 -12.84 19.73 5.71
CA VAL A 143 -12.40 19.06 4.49
C VAL A 143 -11.15 18.24 4.74
N TYR A 144 -11.20 16.94 4.48
CA TYR A 144 -10.06 16.04 4.50
C TYR A 144 -9.53 15.85 3.07
N LEU A 145 -8.28 16.28 2.84
CA LEU A 145 -7.62 16.08 1.55
C LEU A 145 -6.68 14.87 1.60
N THR A 146 -6.76 14.01 0.61
CA THR A 146 -5.82 12.90 0.44
C THR A 146 -4.45 13.42 0.04
N LYS A 147 -3.36 13.00 0.74
CA LYS A 147 -1.98 13.48 0.53
C LYS A 147 -1.14 12.50 -0.31
N VAL A 148 -1.01 11.26 0.15
CA VAL A 148 -0.27 10.20 -0.53
C VAL A 148 -1.18 8.97 -0.65
N GLY A 149 -1.50 8.57 -1.87
CA GLY A 149 -2.45 7.50 -2.12
C GLY A 149 -3.81 7.77 -1.47
N VAL A 150 -4.37 6.75 -0.81
CA VAL A 150 -5.66 6.82 -0.09
C VAL A 150 -5.53 6.67 1.43
N SER A 151 -4.30 6.50 1.95
CA SER A 151 -4.07 6.19 3.37
C SER A 151 -3.81 7.40 4.25
N GLN A 152 -3.33 8.51 3.68
CA GLN A 152 -3.01 9.73 4.44
C GLN A 152 -3.99 10.85 4.11
N LEU A 153 -4.65 11.36 5.14
CA LEU A 153 -5.63 12.43 5.06
C LEU A 153 -5.17 13.65 5.88
N ASP A 154 -5.07 14.81 5.23
CA ASP A 154 -4.83 16.09 5.90
C ASP A 154 -6.17 16.75 6.23
N LYS A 155 -6.40 17.02 7.50
CA LYS A 155 -7.56 17.77 7.98
C LYS A 155 -7.39 19.25 7.66
N ASN A 156 -8.36 19.85 7.00
CA ASN A 156 -8.41 21.28 6.71
C ASN A 156 -9.70 21.89 7.28
N ASP A 157 -9.54 22.83 8.17
CA ASP A 157 -10.58 23.66 8.77
C ASP A 157 -10.23 25.14 8.56
N ILE A 158 -11.03 26.03 9.13
CA ILE A 158 -10.83 27.49 8.99
C ILE A 158 -9.44 27.95 9.49
N LYS A 159 -8.87 27.28 10.49
CA LYS A 159 -7.54 27.62 11.00
C LYS A 159 -6.46 27.32 9.97
N VAL A 160 -6.53 26.14 9.36
CA VAL A 160 -5.58 25.72 8.31
C VAL A 160 -5.74 26.59 7.05
N LEU A 161 -6.96 27.02 6.72
CA LEU A 161 -7.19 27.96 5.62
C LEU A 161 -6.49 29.31 5.89
N ASN A 162 -6.60 29.80 7.13
CA ASN A 162 -5.91 31.04 7.58
C ASN A 162 -4.37 30.91 7.52
N GLU A 163 -3.82 29.78 7.91
CA GLU A 163 -2.37 29.48 7.80
C GLU A 163 -1.90 29.51 6.34
N LYS A 164 -2.75 29.08 5.40
CA LYS A 164 -2.48 29.18 3.96
C LYS A 164 -2.58 30.60 3.42
N GLY A 165 -3.02 31.55 4.24
CA GLY A 165 -3.06 32.99 3.93
C GLY A 165 -4.42 33.51 3.45
N PHE A 166 -5.49 32.75 3.63
CA PHE A 166 -6.86 33.16 3.29
C PHE A 166 -7.67 33.36 4.58
N ARG A 167 -8.25 34.53 4.76
CA ARG A 167 -9.11 34.86 5.91
C ARG A 167 -10.51 34.29 5.77
N THR A 168 -10.97 34.13 4.52
CA THR A 168 -12.28 33.59 4.17
C THR A 168 -12.17 32.64 2.99
N VAL A 169 -13.18 31.81 2.80
CA VAL A 169 -13.30 30.93 1.62
C VAL A 169 -13.49 31.73 0.32
N ASP A 170 -14.12 32.91 0.38
CA ASP A 170 -14.29 33.79 -0.78
C ASP A 170 -12.96 34.32 -1.30
N GLU A 171 -12.02 34.63 -0.39
CA GLU A 171 -10.64 34.98 -0.77
C GLU A 171 -9.95 33.86 -1.54
N PHE A 172 -10.22 32.59 -1.19
CA PHE A 172 -9.68 31.45 -1.92
C PHE A 172 -10.26 31.34 -3.34
N VAL A 173 -11.56 31.59 -3.50
CA VAL A 173 -12.20 31.60 -4.83
C VAL A 173 -11.68 32.78 -5.67
N ASP A 174 -11.54 33.96 -5.09
CA ASP A 174 -10.97 35.14 -5.75
C ASP A 174 -9.51 34.92 -6.17
N TYR A 175 -8.72 34.25 -5.32
CA TYR A 175 -7.37 33.83 -5.66
C TYR A 175 -7.37 32.91 -6.91
N LYS A 176 -8.30 31.96 -7.01
CA LYS A 176 -8.46 31.10 -8.19
C LYS A 176 -8.83 31.89 -9.44
N GLY A 177 -9.71 32.90 -9.31
CA GLY A 177 -10.06 33.78 -10.41
C GLY A 177 -8.88 34.55 -10.99
N LEU A 178 -7.95 35.03 -10.12
CA LEU A 178 -6.73 35.72 -10.53
C LEU A 178 -5.70 34.77 -11.15
N ARG A 179 -5.39 33.66 -10.46
CA ARG A 179 -4.33 32.73 -10.86
C ARG A 179 -4.75 31.84 -12.03
N GLY A 180 -6.04 31.52 -12.13
CA GLY A 180 -6.53 30.43 -12.96
C GLY A 180 -6.24 29.05 -12.36
N ASP A 181 -6.60 28.00 -13.10
CA ASP A 181 -6.31 26.61 -12.78
C ASP A 181 -5.92 25.81 -14.02
N THR A 182 -4.68 25.39 -14.09
CA THR A 182 -4.17 24.60 -15.21
C THR A 182 -4.75 23.21 -15.28
N SER A 183 -5.19 22.62 -14.14
CA SER A 183 -5.78 21.28 -14.10
C SER A 183 -7.17 21.25 -14.75
N ASP A 184 -7.89 22.34 -14.68
CA ASP A 184 -9.23 22.52 -15.22
C ASP A 184 -9.26 23.40 -16.47
N ASN A 185 -8.10 23.81 -16.96
CA ASN A 185 -7.94 24.73 -18.07
C ASN A 185 -8.63 26.10 -17.85
N ILE A 186 -8.62 26.59 -16.60
CA ILE A 186 -9.13 27.92 -16.25
C ILE A 186 -8.01 28.94 -16.46
N PRO A 187 -8.19 29.96 -17.34
CA PRO A 187 -7.07 30.78 -17.79
C PRO A 187 -6.47 31.72 -16.74
N GLY A 188 -7.29 32.32 -15.87
CA GLY A 188 -6.86 33.36 -14.95
C GLY A 188 -6.36 34.64 -15.66
N VAL A 189 -5.64 35.50 -14.92
CA VAL A 189 -5.05 36.71 -15.44
C VAL A 189 -3.63 36.44 -15.92
N GLU A 190 -3.33 36.77 -17.18
CA GLU A 190 -1.99 36.56 -17.77
C GLU A 190 -0.90 37.22 -16.94
N GLY A 191 0.14 36.44 -16.59
CA GLY A 191 1.30 36.91 -15.83
C GLY A 191 1.07 37.01 -14.32
N ILE A 192 -0.08 36.56 -13.80
CA ILE A 192 -0.35 36.45 -12.36
C ILE A 192 -0.21 35.00 -11.93
N GLY A 193 0.89 34.68 -11.28
CA GLY A 193 1.17 33.39 -10.66
C GLY A 193 0.71 33.35 -9.20
N GLU A 194 0.97 32.20 -8.55
CA GLU A 194 0.58 31.90 -7.17
C GLU A 194 0.94 33.00 -6.16
N LEU A 195 2.21 33.44 -6.14
CA LEU A 195 2.69 34.44 -5.18
C LEU A 195 2.05 35.80 -5.37
N THR A 196 1.87 36.23 -6.63
CA THR A 196 1.27 37.53 -6.96
C THR A 196 -0.23 37.53 -6.63
N ALA A 197 -0.94 36.47 -7.00
CA ALA A 197 -2.36 36.33 -6.66
C ALA A 197 -2.59 36.33 -5.14
N LEU A 198 -1.77 35.57 -4.39
CA LEU A 198 -1.85 35.51 -2.93
C LEU A 198 -1.53 36.88 -2.28
N LYS A 199 -0.51 37.61 -2.78
CA LYS A 199 -0.20 38.97 -2.31
C LYS A 199 -1.38 39.89 -2.50
N LEU A 200 -1.97 39.91 -3.71
CA LEU A 200 -3.11 40.76 -4.04
C LEU A 200 -4.33 40.46 -3.17
N ILE A 201 -4.66 39.18 -2.96
CA ILE A 201 -5.80 38.82 -2.11
C ILE A 201 -5.55 39.17 -0.64
N LYS A 202 -4.36 38.96 -0.12
CA LYS A 202 -4.01 39.37 1.25
C LYS A 202 -4.15 40.88 1.48
N GLU A 203 -3.78 41.68 0.49
CA GLU A 203 -3.77 43.13 0.59
C GLU A 203 -5.18 43.75 0.35
N TYR A 204 -5.88 43.27 -0.68
CA TYR A 204 -7.16 43.87 -1.11
C TYR A 204 -8.40 43.06 -0.71
N GLY A 205 -8.25 41.79 -0.32
CA GLY A 205 -9.32 40.93 0.16
C GLY A 205 -10.22 40.33 -0.94
N SER A 206 -10.39 41.02 -2.07
CA SER A 206 -11.24 40.53 -3.16
C SER A 206 -10.83 41.06 -4.52
N ILE A 207 -11.22 40.37 -5.58
CA ILE A 207 -11.10 40.83 -6.97
C ILE A 207 -11.74 42.19 -7.15
N ASP A 208 -12.94 42.42 -6.60
CA ASP A 208 -13.67 43.68 -6.71
C ASP A 208 -12.86 44.85 -6.13
N ASN A 209 -12.23 44.66 -4.98
CA ASN A 209 -11.41 45.69 -4.36
C ASN A 209 -10.09 45.92 -5.14
N ILE A 210 -9.51 44.89 -5.74
CA ILE A 210 -8.36 45.04 -6.62
C ILE A 210 -8.72 45.92 -7.81
N TYR A 211 -9.85 45.68 -8.48
CA TYR A 211 -10.25 46.47 -9.64
C TYR A 211 -10.72 47.87 -9.27
N LYS A 212 -11.32 48.09 -8.07
CA LYS A 212 -11.61 49.45 -7.56
C LYS A 212 -10.35 50.30 -7.37
N ASN A 213 -9.25 49.66 -6.98
CA ASN A 213 -8.00 50.33 -6.69
C ASN A 213 -6.91 50.12 -7.79
N ILE A 214 -7.32 49.75 -9.00
CA ILE A 214 -6.46 49.23 -10.05
C ILE A 214 -5.29 50.16 -10.39
N GLU A 215 -5.47 51.48 -10.27
CA GLU A 215 -4.44 52.48 -10.56
C GLU A 215 -3.35 52.53 -9.47
N THR A 216 -3.68 52.14 -8.24
CA THR A 216 -2.80 52.23 -7.07
C THR A 216 -2.30 50.89 -6.57
N VAL A 217 -2.73 49.77 -7.20
CA VAL A 217 -2.30 48.41 -6.83
C VAL A 217 -0.80 48.26 -6.90
N ASP A 218 -0.18 47.74 -5.84
CA ASP A 218 1.27 47.56 -5.72
C ASP A 218 1.75 46.36 -6.54
N VAL A 219 1.81 46.53 -7.86
CA VAL A 219 2.32 45.58 -8.83
C VAL A 219 3.07 46.31 -9.93
N SER A 220 3.86 45.58 -10.71
CA SER A 220 4.53 46.15 -11.89
C SER A 220 3.53 46.70 -12.90
N ASN A 221 3.94 47.70 -13.68
CA ASN A 221 3.08 48.27 -14.73
C ASN A 221 2.56 47.21 -15.69
N ARG A 222 3.37 46.21 -16.05
CA ARG A 222 2.97 45.10 -16.91
C ARG A 222 1.82 44.28 -16.30
N VAL A 223 1.89 43.95 -15.00
CA VAL A 223 0.86 43.22 -14.30
C VAL A 223 -0.42 44.03 -14.19
N ARG A 224 -0.29 45.36 -13.94
CA ARG A 224 -1.43 46.27 -13.89
C ARG A 224 -2.17 46.35 -15.23
N GLU A 225 -1.45 46.45 -16.32
CA GLU A 225 -2.05 46.46 -17.67
C GLU A 225 -2.69 45.11 -17.99
N ASN A 226 -2.07 44.00 -17.61
CA ASN A 226 -2.68 42.68 -17.77
C ASN A 226 -3.97 42.55 -16.94
N LEU A 227 -4.00 43.00 -15.69
CA LEU A 227 -5.22 43.04 -14.89
C LEU A 227 -6.32 43.82 -15.61
N LYS A 228 -6.02 45.04 -16.12
CA LYS A 228 -7.02 45.85 -16.86
C LYS A 228 -7.53 45.13 -18.09
N ARG A 229 -6.63 44.60 -18.91
CA ARG A 229 -6.96 43.89 -20.15
C ARG A 229 -7.75 42.59 -19.92
N CYS A 230 -7.37 41.82 -18.89
CA CYS A 230 -7.94 40.50 -18.61
C CYS A 230 -9.08 40.56 -17.57
N LYS A 231 -9.69 41.72 -17.34
CA LYS A 231 -10.75 41.88 -16.33
C LYS A 231 -11.88 40.85 -16.50
N ASP A 232 -12.45 40.74 -17.69
CA ASP A 232 -13.57 39.83 -17.97
C ASP A 232 -13.11 38.34 -17.84
N ILE A 233 -11.89 38.04 -18.25
CA ILE A 233 -11.29 36.70 -18.08
C ILE A 233 -11.16 36.36 -16.60
N CYS A 234 -10.76 37.31 -15.76
CA CYS A 234 -10.64 37.12 -14.32
C CYS A 234 -11.99 36.77 -13.67
N TYR A 235 -13.06 37.50 -14.01
CA TYR A 235 -14.40 37.23 -13.50
C TYR A 235 -14.95 35.89 -14.05
N MET A 236 -14.75 35.60 -15.33
CA MET A 236 -15.09 34.31 -15.91
C MET A 236 -14.35 33.16 -15.19
N SER A 237 -13.06 33.33 -14.94
CA SER A 237 -12.24 32.33 -14.20
C SER A 237 -12.73 32.13 -12.78
N LYS A 238 -13.12 33.23 -12.08
CA LYS A 238 -13.77 33.15 -10.77
C LYS A 238 -15.08 32.35 -10.87
N GLN A 239 -15.92 32.64 -11.86
CA GLN A 239 -17.21 31.96 -12.06
C GLN A 239 -17.00 30.45 -12.34
N LEU A 240 -16.04 30.08 -13.17
CA LEU A 240 -15.70 28.70 -13.47
C LEU A 240 -15.16 27.93 -12.24
N ALA A 241 -14.37 28.61 -11.38
CA ALA A 241 -13.79 28.02 -10.18
C ALA A 241 -14.78 27.96 -9.01
N THR A 242 -15.91 28.66 -9.07
CA THR A 242 -16.89 28.71 -8.00
C THR A 242 -17.75 27.45 -7.99
N ILE A 243 -17.84 26.78 -6.83
CA ILE A 243 -18.74 25.65 -6.61
C ILE A 243 -20.16 26.14 -6.40
N VAL A 244 -21.09 25.60 -7.17
CA VAL A 244 -22.54 25.85 -7.03
C VAL A 244 -23.05 25.14 -5.78
N LYS A 245 -23.94 25.78 -5.01
CA LYS A 245 -24.43 25.29 -3.71
C LYS A 245 -25.95 25.16 -3.63
N ASP A 246 -26.63 25.24 -4.77
CA ASP A 246 -28.09 25.23 -4.91
C ASP A 246 -28.57 24.30 -6.04
N VAL A 247 -27.83 23.22 -6.30
CA VAL A 247 -28.21 22.16 -7.24
C VAL A 247 -29.53 21.53 -6.79
N PRO A 248 -30.52 21.35 -7.69
CA PRO A 248 -31.79 20.74 -7.32
C PRO A 248 -31.64 19.24 -7.05
N LEU A 249 -31.25 18.91 -5.84
CA LEU A 249 -31.08 17.53 -5.33
C LEU A 249 -32.36 17.09 -4.63
N ASP A 250 -32.69 15.81 -4.79
CA ASP A 250 -33.78 15.16 -4.05
C ASP A 250 -33.15 14.25 -2.99
N ILE A 251 -33.07 14.74 -1.74
CA ILE A 251 -32.44 14.08 -0.60
C ILE A 251 -33.46 13.90 0.51
N HIS A 252 -33.64 12.64 0.90
CA HIS A 252 -34.56 12.28 1.97
C HIS A 252 -33.82 12.11 3.32
N PRO A 253 -34.53 12.23 4.47
CA PRO A 253 -33.94 12.08 5.80
C PRO A 253 -33.30 10.73 6.05
N GLU A 254 -33.76 9.69 5.37
CA GLU A 254 -33.21 8.32 5.53
C GLU A 254 -32.01 8.02 4.63
N ASP A 255 -31.71 8.89 3.65
CA ASP A 255 -30.61 8.66 2.71
C ASP A 255 -29.25 8.65 3.41
N GLY A 256 -28.42 7.70 3.06
CA GLY A 256 -27.05 7.58 3.56
C GLY A 256 -26.92 6.86 4.90
N ARG A 257 -27.99 6.31 5.47
CA ARG A 257 -27.89 5.38 6.61
C ARG A 257 -27.24 4.09 6.14
N TYR A 258 -26.14 3.73 6.75
CA TYR A 258 -25.25 2.69 6.24
C TYR A 258 -25.09 1.50 7.21
N ASN A 259 -24.81 0.33 6.63
CA ASN A 259 -24.41 -0.87 7.35
C ASN A 259 -23.34 -1.62 6.57
N PHE A 260 -22.11 -1.62 7.09
CA PHE A 260 -20.99 -2.27 6.43
C PHE A 260 -20.97 -3.80 6.58
N ASP A 261 -21.59 -4.35 7.61
CA ASP A 261 -21.47 -5.77 8.00
C ASP A 261 -22.71 -6.62 7.65
N SER A 262 -23.59 -6.12 6.79
CA SER A 262 -24.70 -6.91 6.30
C SER A 262 -24.23 -8.13 5.49
N GLN A 263 -24.99 -9.23 5.54
CA GLN A 263 -24.62 -10.45 4.82
C GLN A 263 -24.53 -10.23 3.30
N GLU A 264 -25.35 -9.33 2.76
CA GLU A 264 -25.37 -8.97 1.34
C GLU A 264 -24.07 -8.27 0.94
N VAL A 265 -23.60 -7.30 1.74
CA VAL A 265 -22.31 -6.62 1.55
C VAL A 265 -21.17 -7.63 1.60
N ILE A 266 -21.14 -8.49 2.63
CA ILE A 266 -20.10 -9.50 2.79
C ILE A 266 -20.06 -10.47 1.59
N ASN A 267 -21.22 -10.91 1.11
CA ASN A 267 -21.29 -11.79 -0.07
C ASN A 267 -20.78 -11.08 -1.33
N LYS A 268 -21.17 -9.81 -1.54
CA LYS A 268 -20.73 -9.03 -2.70
C LYS A 268 -19.22 -8.77 -2.67
N LEU A 269 -18.65 -8.45 -1.51
CA LEU A 269 -17.20 -8.29 -1.34
C LEU A 269 -16.43 -9.59 -1.62
N LYS A 270 -16.99 -10.75 -1.27
CA LYS A 270 -16.40 -12.07 -1.59
C LYS A 270 -16.45 -12.36 -3.09
N GLU A 271 -17.53 -11.97 -3.79
CA GLU A 271 -17.64 -12.08 -5.26
C GLU A 271 -16.49 -11.33 -5.97
N PHE A 272 -16.13 -10.15 -5.46
CA PHE A 272 -14.98 -9.38 -5.96
C PHE A 272 -13.64 -9.77 -5.32
N GLU A 273 -13.59 -10.87 -4.57
CA GLU A 273 -12.39 -11.38 -3.87
C GLU A 273 -11.73 -10.35 -2.93
N LEU A 274 -12.51 -9.42 -2.40
CA LEU A 274 -12.06 -8.38 -1.47
C LEU A 274 -12.00 -8.89 -0.02
N ILE A 275 -11.36 -10.03 0.18
CA ILE A 275 -11.34 -10.76 1.47
C ILE A 275 -10.75 -9.91 2.59
N SER A 276 -9.74 -9.08 2.29
CA SER A 276 -9.16 -8.17 3.30
C SER A 276 -10.18 -7.15 3.83
N ILE A 277 -11.08 -6.64 2.96
CA ILE A 277 -12.18 -5.75 3.38
C ILE A 277 -13.19 -6.53 4.21
N VAL A 278 -13.57 -7.74 3.78
CA VAL A 278 -14.46 -8.62 4.58
C VAL A 278 -13.91 -8.79 6.00
N ASN A 279 -12.62 -9.09 6.14
CA ASN A 279 -11.98 -9.28 7.44
C ASN A 279 -11.93 -8.00 8.30
N MET A 280 -11.97 -6.81 7.68
CA MET A 280 -12.08 -5.54 8.42
C MET A 280 -13.50 -5.29 8.95
N LEU A 281 -14.52 -5.75 8.22
CA LEU A 281 -15.93 -5.49 8.53
C LEU A 281 -16.55 -6.53 9.46
N VAL A 282 -16.15 -7.79 9.32
CA VAL A 282 -16.62 -8.84 10.22
C VAL A 282 -16.14 -8.53 11.63
N LYS A 283 -17.07 -8.37 12.57
CA LYS A 283 -16.73 -8.17 13.98
C LYS A 283 -15.75 -9.24 14.41
N LYS A 284 -14.64 -8.82 15.04
CA LYS A 284 -13.70 -9.73 15.68
C LYS A 284 -14.50 -10.63 16.63
N GLU A 285 -14.56 -11.93 16.34
CA GLU A 285 -15.01 -12.88 17.34
C GLU A 285 -13.99 -12.80 18.49
N GLU A 286 -14.33 -12.16 19.60
CA GLU A 286 -13.54 -12.23 20.80
C GLU A 286 -13.57 -13.68 21.31
N ILE A 287 -12.51 -14.42 21.01
CA ILE A 287 -12.32 -15.75 21.59
C ILE A 287 -11.93 -15.53 23.03
N LYS A 288 -12.86 -15.81 23.96
CA LYS A 288 -12.59 -15.75 25.38
C LYS A 288 -11.96 -17.05 25.84
N PHE A 289 -10.83 -16.96 26.50
CA PHE A 289 -10.11 -18.09 27.08
C PHE A 289 -9.41 -17.68 28.37
N ASP A 290 -9.20 -18.65 29.26
CA ASP A 290 -8.42 -18.47 30.47
C ASP A 290 -6.93 -18.63 30.17
N ILE A 291 -6.07 -17.81 30.76
CA ILE A 291 -4.61 -17.91 30.61
C ILE A 291 -4.03 -18.61 31.85
N VAL A 292 -3.23 -19.64 31.60
CA VAL A 292 -2.53 -20.40 32.65
C VAL A 292 -1.02 -20.31 32.38
N ASN A 293 -0.30 -19.69 33.30
CA ASN A 293 1.16 -19.60 33.21
C ASN A 293 1.81 -20.91 33.65
N VAL A 294 2.83 -21.35 32.91
CA VAL A 294 3.59 -22.56 33.15
C VAL A 294 5.05 -22.16 33.36
N SER A 295 5.54 -22.37 34.61
CA SER A 295 6.89 -21.95 35.03
C SER A 295 7.88 -23.10 35.27
N ASP A 296 7.42 -24.36 35.28
CA ASP A 296 8.25 -25.52 35.58
C ASP A 296 7.81 -26.78 34.81
N GLU A 297 8.74 -27.74 34.64
CA GLU A 297 8.50 -29.00 33.93
C GLU A 297 7.47 -29.91 34.64
N GLY A 298 7.34 -29.86 35.95
CA GLY A 298 6.38 -30.67 36.69
C GLY A 298 4.96 -30.26 36.36
N THR A 299 4.70 -28.96 36.36
CA THR A 299 3.42 -28.35 35.94
C THR A 299 3.14 -28.69 34.47
N LEU A 300 4.12 -28.53 33.59
CA LEU A 300 3.97 -28.90 32.17
C LEU A 300 3.58 -30.37 32.00
N THR A 301 4.32 -31.27 32.65
CA THR A 301 4.07 -32.73 32.61
C THR A 301 2.67 -33.08 33.12
N ASN A 302 2.21 -32.46 34.22
CA ASN A 302 0.86 -32.69 34.73
C ASN A 302 -0.23 -32.21 33.78
N ILE A 303 -0.05 -31.06 33.13
CA ILE A 303 -0.99 -30.57 32.11
C ILE A 303 -1.09 -31.57 30.98
N PHE A 304 0.04 -32.08 30.46
CA PHE A 304 0.06 -33.05 29.39
C PHE A 304 -0.52 -34.42 29.79
N LYS A 305 -0.34 -34.86 31.01
CA LYS A 305 -0.96 -36.12 31.51
C LYS A 305 -2.50 -36.03 31.56
N ASN A 306 -3.03 -34.86 31.87
CA ASN A 306 -4.49 -34.65 32.05
C ASN A 306 -5.22 -34.24 30.76
N ASN A 307 -4.51 -33.96 29.67
CA ASN A 307 -5.08 -33.58 28.40
C ASN A 307 -4.56 -34.49 27.28
N GLY A 308 -5.44 -34.91 26.38
CA GLY A 308 -5.13 -35.80 25.27
C GLY A 308 -5.51 -35.22 23.91
N GLY A 309 -5.28 -36.00 22.86
CA GLY A 309 -5.70 -35.65 21.49
C GLY A 309 -4.77 -34.71 20.75
N LYS A 310 -5.32 -33.64 20.18
CA LYS A 310 -4.55 -32.62 19.43
C LYS A 310 -4.01 -31.54 20.35
N VAL A 311 -2.85 -30.97 20.03
CA VAL A 311 -2.26 -29.82 20.71
C VAL A 311 -1.84 -28.77 19.70
N SER A 312 -2.28 -27.54 19.92
CA SER A 312 -1.82 -26.39 19.16
C SER A 312 -0.65 -25.75 19.87
N ILE A 313 0.41 -25.39 19.12
CA ILE A 313 1.61 -24.73 19.64
C ILE A 313 1.84 -23.48 18.80
N ALA A 314 1.97 -22.34 19.46
CA ALA A 314 2.32 -21.09 18.83
C ALA A 314 3.64 -20.57 19.39
N ILE A 315 4.59 -20.26 18.48
CA ILE A 315 5.92 -19.78 18.78
C ILE A 315 6.13 -18.47 18.02
N SER A 316 6.22 -17.36 18.77
CA SER A 316 6.63 -16.06 18.23
C SER A 316 7.50 -15.35 19.29
N GLY A 317 7.18 -14.15 19.76
CA GLY A 317 7.84 -13.55 20.95
C GLY A 317 7.57 -14.30 22.25
N GLU A 318 6.49 -15.10 22.27
CA GLU A 318 6.08 -15.95 23.38
C GLU A 318 5.86 -17.39 22.88
N ILE A 319 5.89 -18.34 23.82
CA ILE A 319 5.56 -19.75 23.55
C ILE A 319 4.24 -20.06 24.26
N THR A 320 3.22 -20.39 23.47
CA THR A 320 1.93 -20.78 24.01
C THR A 320 1.48 -22.14 23.46
N PHE A 321 0.67 -22.86 24.22
CA PHE A 321 0.03 -24.08 23.74
C PHE A 321 -1.41 -24.21 24.23
N ALA A 322 -2.22 -24.98 23.53
CA ALA A 322 -3.63 -25.20 23.85
C ALA A 322 -4.11 -26.57 23.36
N PHE A 323 -5.01 -27.20 24.10
CA PHE A 323 -5.68 -28.46 23.72
C PHE A 323 -7.11 -28.22 23.23
N ASP A 324 -7.71 -27.12 23.69
CA ASP A 324 -9.05 -26.66 23.33
C ASP A 324 -9.08 -25.12 23.18
N LYS A 325 -10.27 -24.58 22.91
CA LYS A 325 -10.45 -23.14 22.66
C LYS A 325 -10.70 -22.31 23.95
N ASN A 326 -10.69 -22.96 25.12
CA ASN A 326 -11.06 -22.30 26.38
C ASN A 326 -9.86 -21.93 27.25
N LYS A 327 -8.71 -22.60 27.04
CA LYS A 327 -7.51 -22.38 27.86
C LYS A 327 -6.27 -22.18 26.99
N LEU A 328 -5.57 -21.10 27.27
CA LEU A 328 -4.24 -20.79 26.73
C LEU A 328 -3.20 -21.04 27.83
N TYR A 329 -2.27 -21.92 27.57
CA TYR A 329 -1.12 -22.14 28.41
C TYR A 329 0.04 -21.30 27.87
N SER A 330 0.58 -20.39 28.68
CA SER A 330 1.74 -19.55 28.34
C SER A 330 2.96 -20.02 29.10
N ILE A 331 4.04 -20.34 28.40
CA ILE A 331 5.30 -20.74 29.02
C ILE A 331 6.04 -19.49 29.48
N ARG A 332 6.28 -19.40 30.81
CA ARG A 332 7.05 -18.30 31.37
C ARG A 332 8.50 -18.42 30.96
N GLN A 333 8.98 -17.40 30.27
CA GLN A 333 10.38 -17.28 29.89
C GLN A 333 11.19 -16.65 31.03
N LYS A 334 12.45 -17.08 31.19
CA LYS A 334 13.40 -16.47 32.11
C LYS A 334 14.52 -15.77 31.34
N GLU A 335 14.86 -14.58 31.80
CA GLU A 335 15.97 -13.79 31.25
C GLU A 335 17.24 -13.96 32.08
N LEU A 336 17.10 -14.08 33.40
CA LEU A 336 18.21 -14.23 34.35
C LEU A 336 18.27 -15.65 34.92
N LEU A 337 19.45 -16.03 35.40
CA LEU A 337 19.72 -17.38 35.93
C LEU A 337 18.82 -17.76 37.14
N PHE A 338 18.40 -16.77 37.92
CA PHE A 338 17.61 -17.00 39.15
C PHE A 338 16.09 -16.76 38.92
N ASP A 339 15.65 -16.41 37.70
CA ASP A 339 14.25 -16.27 37.38
C ASP A 339 13.55 -17.64 37.33
N GLU A 340 12.29 -17.70 37.75
CA GLU A 340 11.44 -18.86 37.49
C GLU A 340 11.02 -18.89 36.02
N GLY A 341 11.03 -20.08 35.40
CA GLY A 341 10.64 -20.28 34.00
C GLY A 341 11.67 -21.08 33.21
N PHE A 342 11.57 -20.97 31.89
CA PHE A 342 12.41 -21.72 30.95
C PHE A 342 13.22 -20.77 30.08
N TYR A 343 14.42 -21.17 29.68
CA TYR A 343 15.04 -20.54 28.53
C TYR A 343 14.27 -20.88 27.26
N PHE A 344 14.17 -19.94 26.34
CA PHE A 344 13.29 -20.05 25.17
C PHE A 344 13.53 -21.33 24.36
N GLU A 345 14.78 -21.62 24.03
CA GLU A 345 15.14 -22.82 23.25
C GLU A 345 14.81 -24.13 23.97
N ASP A 346 15.10 -24.20 25.29
CA ASP A 346 14.78 -25.35 26.11
C ASP A 346 13.27 -25.57 26.21
N ALA A 347 12.52 -24.49 26.36
CA ALA A 347 11.06 -24.52 26.40
C ALA A 347 10.47 -25.15 25.13
N VAL A 348 10.97 -24.75 23.95
CA VAL A 348 10.53 -25.32 22.68
C VAL A 348 10.82 -26.82 22.63
N ARG A 349 12.04 -27.23 22.99
CA ARG A 349 12.46 -28.65 22.96
C ARG A 349 11.64 -29.50 23.92
N ILE A 350 11.47 -29.03 25.16
CA ILE A 350 10.69 -29.73 26.20
C ILE A 350 9.22 -29.84 25.78
N LEU A 351 8.63 -28.75 25.26
CA LEU A 351 7.25 -28.73 24.83
C LEU A 351 7.01 -29.72 23.66
N ILE A 352 7.85 -29.70 22.63
CA ILE A 352 7.72 -30.62 21.50
C ILE A 352 7.89 -32.08 21.95
N LYS A 353 8.85 -32.34 22.85
CA LYS A 353 9.05 -33.68 23.41
C LYS A 353 7.81 -34.17 24.20
N ALA A 354 7.16 -33.28 24.93
CA ALA A 354 5.93 -33.61 25.66
C ALA A 354 4.75 -33.92 24.71
N CYS A 355 4.85 -33.55 23.43
CA CYS A 355 3.83 -33.79 22.40
C CYS A 355 4.00 -35.08 21.61
N ALA A 356 4.99 -35.97 21.94
CA ALA A 356 5.42 -37.08 21.11
C ALA A 356 4.29 -38.01 20.60
N ASP A 357 3.23 -38.20 21.38
CA ASP A 357 2.10 -39.09 21.02
C ASP A 357 0.83 -38.30 20.61
N ARG A 358 0.96 -37.06 20.17
CA ARG A 358 -0.16 -36.17 19.87
C ARG A 358 -0.12 -35.61 18.46
N LYS A 359 -1.29 -35.26 17.94
CA LYS A 359 -1.38 -34.47 16.72
C LYS A 359 -1.01 -33.01 17.03
N ILE A 360 0.21 -32.61 16.63
CA ILE A 360 0.69 -31.24 16.78
C ILE A 360 0.09 -30.36 15.67
N ILE A 361 -0.38 -29.17 16.02
CA ILE A 361 -0.79 -28.10 15.11
C ILE A 361 0.17 -26.94 15.35
N ILE A 362 0.90 -26.52 14.33
CA ILE A 362 1.93 -25.49 14.46
C ILE A 362 2.05 -24.67 13.18
N PHE A 363 2.49 -23.44 13.27
CA PHE A 363 2.76 -22.56 12.12
C PHE A 363 4.24 -22.66 11.73
N ASP A 364 4.50 -22.86 10.44
CA ASP A 364 5.88 -22.95 9.87
C ASP A 364 6.74 -24.01 10.57
N SER A 365 6.26 -25.25 10.58
CA SER A 365 6.93 -26.38 11.23
C SER A 365 8.35 -26.61 10.74
N LYS A 366 8.60 -26.39 9.45
CA LYS A 366 9.93 -26.51 8.83
C LYS A 366 10.94 -25.55 9.47
N LYS A 367 10.52 -24.29 9.71
CA LYS A 367 11.35 -23.29 10.40
C LYS A 367 11.68 -23.76 11.83
N VAL A 368 10.66 -24.18 12.59
CA VAL A 368 10.85 -24.65 13.97
C VAL A 368 11.78 -25.87 14.03
N GLN A 369 11.58 -26.86 13.15
CA GLN A 369 12.42 -28.05 13.10
C GLN A 369 13.87 -27.73 12.72
N ARG A 370 14.10 -26.76 11.85
CA ARG A 370 15.44 -26.33 11.46
C ARG A 370 16.14 -25.56 12.59
N GLU A 371 15.47 -24.57 13.19
CA GLU A 371 16.07 -23.68 14.20
C GLU A 371 16.41 -24.40 15.50
N TYR A 372 15.58 -25.36 15.91
CA TYR A 372 15.77 -26.09 17.18
C TYR A 372 16.31 -27.50 17.03
N ASP A 373 16.68 -27.90 15.81
CA ASP A 373 17.14 -29.24 15.46
C ASP A 373 16.19 -30.34 15.95
N LEU A 374 14.94 -30.22 15.62
CA LEU A 374 13.86 -31.13 16.01
C LEU A 374 13.36 -31.93 14.80
N ASN A 375 12.72 -33.06 15.07
CA ASN A 375 12.02 -33.86 14.08
C ASN A 375 10.69 -34.35 14.66
N PHE A 376 9.58 -33.88 14.07
CA PHE A 376 8.24 -34.25 14.51
C PHE A 376 7.22 -34.15 13.36
N ASP A 377 6.15 -34.92 13.47
CA ASP A 377 5.00 -34.83 12.58
C ASP A 377 3.96 -33.84 13.12
N CYS A 378 3.35 -33.08 12.22
CA CYS A 378 2.37 -32.07 12.62
C CYS A 378 1.39 -31.73 11.49
N PHE A 379 0.41 -30.91 11.80
CA PHE A 379 -0.33 -30.13 10.84
C PHE A 379 0.29 -28.72 10.77
N ASP A 380 0.88 -28.39 9.62
CA ASP A 380 1.46 -27.07 9.37
C ASP A 380 0.40 -26.09 8.90
N THR A 381 0.06 -25.13 9.76
CA THR A 381 -0.99 -24.14 9.44
C THR A 381 -0.55 -23.14 8.39
N LYS A 382 0.74 -22.86 8.22
CA LYS A 382 1.25 -21.95 7.17
C LYS A 382 1.01 -22.52 5.77
N ILE A 383 1.35 -23.77 5.55
CA ILE A 383 1.13 -24.48 4.28
C ILE A 383 -0.38 -24.57 4.01
N ALA A 384 -1.16 -24.93 5.02
CA ALA A 384 -2.60 -25.05 4.91
C ALA A 384 -3.28 -23.70 4.59
N MET A 385 -2.82 -22.58 5.20
CA MET A 385 -3.28 -21.24 4.89
C MET A 385 -2.95 -20.85 3.45
N HIS A 386 -1.73 -21.14 2.99
CA HIS A 386 -1.30 -20.85 1.63
C HIS A 386 -2.22 -21.50 0.59
N LEU A 387 -2.54 -22.77 0.77
CA LEU A 387 -3.48 -23.49 -0.08
C LEU A 387 -4.91 -22.90 0.02
N ALA A 388 -5.44 -22.72 1.24
CA ALA A 388 -6.79 -22.21 1.47
C ALA A 388 -7.00 -20.76 0.97
N GLN A 389 -5.93 -19.98 0.80
CA GLN A 389 -5.94 -18.60 0.27
C GLN A 389 -5.52 -18.52 -1.20
N TYR A 390 -5.66 -19.61 -1.96
CA TYR A 390 -5.32 -19.67 -3.38
C TYR A 390 -3.89 -19.25 -3.67
N SER A 391 -2.95 -19.79 -2.88
CA SER A 391 -1.50 -19.55 -3.03
C SER A 391 -1.07 -18.08 -2.85
N LYS A 392 -1.77 -17.29 -2.05
CA LYS A 392 -1.25 -15.98 -1.62
C LYS A 392 -0.02 -16.15 -0.72
N GLU A 393 0.91 -15.20 -0.79
CA GLU A 393 2.07 -15.16 0.08
C GLU A 393 1.64 -15.17 1.56
N ILE A 394 2.20 -16.11 2.33
CA ILE A 394 2.02 -16.19 3.78
C ILE A 394 3.36 -15.87 4.45
N GLY A 395 3.40 -14.71 5.09
CA GLY A 395 4.56 -14.20 5.82
C GLY A 395 4.80 -14.89 7.17
N ASN A 396 5.11 -14.09 8.19
CA ASN A 396 5.18 -14.58 9.56
C ASN A 396 3.79 -14.79 10.16
N ALA A 397 3.74 -15.50 11.30
CA ALA A 397 2.48 -15.88 11.94
C ALA A 397 1.64 -14.67 12.39
N ASP A 398 2.27 -13.68 13.04
CA ASP A 398 1.57 -12.51 13.57
C ASP A 398 0.91 -11.70 12.46
N GLU A 399 1.62 -11.47 11.35
CA GLU A 399 1.09 -10.80 10.17
C GLU A 399 -0.02 -11.62 9.49
N ALA A 400 0.17 -12.94 9.35
CA ALA A 400 -0.81 -13.81 8.72
C ALA A 400 -2.13 -13.83 9.52
N PHE A 401 -2.06 -14.01 10.84
CA PHE A 401 -3.25 -14.02 11.68
C PHE A 401 -3.94 -12.66 11.73
N LYS A 402 -3.18 -11.57 11.83
CA LYS A 402 -3.72 -10.20 11.81
C LYS A 402 -4.37 -9.86 10.48
N ASN A 403 -3.70 -10.15 9.36
CA ASN A 403 -4.15 -9.70 8.05
C ASN A 403 -5.26 -10.59 7.45
N LEU A 404 -5.21 -11.91 7.68
CA LEU A 404 -6.18 -12.84 7.10
C LEU A 404 -7.40 -13.08 8.00
N TYR A 405 -7.24 -12.96 9.32
CA TYR A 405 -8.28 -13.33 10.27
C TYR A 405 -8.61 -12.25 11.31
N ALA A 406 -7.91 -11.12 11.28
CA ALA A 406 -8.03 -10.03 12.26
C ALA A 406 -7.85 -10.48 13.73
N MET A 407 -7.01 -11.48 13.97
CA MET A 407 -6.74 -12.10 15.27
C MET A 407 -5.28 -11.95 15.67
N GLU A 408 -5.01 -11.97 16.98
CA GLU A 408 -3.66 -12.13 17.50
C GLU A 408 -3.22 -13.59 17.37
N TYR A 409 -1.94 -13.83 17.08
CA TYR A 409 -1.39 -15.17 16.97
C TYR A 409 -1.09 -15.74 18.36
N ASN A 410 -1.76 -16.81 18.71
CA ASN A 410 -1.48 -17.67 19.87
C ASN A 410 -2.06 -19.08 19.61
N ALA A 411 -1.81 -20.01 20.53
CA ALA A 411 -2.20 -21.39 20.34
C ALA A 411 -3.73 -21.60 20.28
N VAL A 412 -4.52 -20.80 21.00
CA VAL A 412 -6.00 -20.88 20.97
C VAL A 412 -6.52 -20.37 19.63
N THR A 413 -6.07 -19.20 19.20
CA THR A 413 -6.49 -18.63 17.91
C THR A 413 -6.03 -19.51 16.74
N GLN A 414 -4.84 -20.11 16.82
CA GLN A 414 -4.37 -21.08 15.83
C GLN A 414 -5.28 -22.32 15.78
N LEU A 415 -5.73 -22.83 16.92
CA LEU A 415 -6.65 -23.97 16.97
C LEU A 415 -8.01 -23.63 16.38
N TYR A 416 -8.49 -22.39 16.59
CA TYR A 416 -9.71 -21.90 15.96
C TYR A 416 -9.59 -21.81 14.43
N ILE A 417 -8.48 -21.28 13.95
CA ILE A 417 -8.21 -21.16 12.51
C ILE A 417 -7.95 -22.53 11.87
N TYR A 418 -7.32 -23.46 12.59
CA TYR A 418 -7.12 -24.83 12.12
C TYR A 418 -8.43 -25.49 11.69
N ASP A 419 -9.49 -25.41 12.50
CA ASP A 419 -10.78 -25.99 12.16
C ASP A 419 -11.35 -25.33 10.89
N LYS A 420 -11.32 -23.97 10.79
CA LYS A 420 -11.77 -23.23 9.61
C LYS A 420 -10.97 -23.58 8.33
N ILE A 421 -9.66 -23.74 8.45
CA ILE A 421 -8.80 -24.11 7.32
C ILE A 421 -9.10 -25.54 6.86
N CYS A 422 -9.25 -26.49 7.77
CA CYS A 422 -9.61 -27.85 7.42
C CYS A 422 -10.94 -27.92 6.66
N ASP A 423 -11.95 -27.15 7.09
CA ASP A 423 -13.23 -27.05 6.40
C ASP A 423 -13.09 -26.42 4.99
N ALA A 424 -12.25 -25.41 4.85
CA ALA A 424 -11.98 -24.76 3.56
C ALA A 424 -11.28 -25.73 2.59
N LEU A 425 -10.21 -26.39 3.04
CA LEU A 425 -9.45 -27.35 2.23
C LEU A 425 -10.30 -28.56 1.80
N ASN A 426 -11.20 -29.03 2.68
CA ASN A 426 -12.12 -30.12 2.34
C ASN A 426 -13.16 -29.69 1.31
N ARG A 427 -13.73 -28.49 1.44
CA ARG A 427 -14.70 -27.95 0.47
C ARG A 427 -14.12 -27.70 -0.92
N SER A 428 -12.86 -27.28 -0.98
CA SER A 428 -12.13 -27.05 -2.23
C SER A 428 -11.36 -28.27 -2.76
N GLU A 429 -11.53 -29.44 -2.13
CA GLU A 429 -10.81 -30.69 -2.45
C GLU A 429 -9.27 -30.59 -2.36
N GLN A 430 -8.75 -29.54 -1.71
CA GLN A 430 -7.31 -29.30 -1.58
C GLN A 430 -6.66 -30.03 -0.40
N MET A 431 -7.43 -30.64 0.48
CA MET A 431 -6.87 -31.43 1.60
C MET A 431 -5.95 -32.54 1.11
N LYS A 432 -6.27 -33.16 -0.02
CA LYS A 432 -5.42 -34.19 -0.64
C LYS A 432 -4.11 -33.61 -1.15
N ILE A 433 -4.10 -32.41 -1.70
CA ILE A 433 -2.88 -31.72 -2.11
C ILE A 433 -2.01 -31.43 -0.89
N TYR A 434 -2.62 -30.98 0.21
CA TYR A 434 -1.92 -30.76 1.47
C TYR A 434 -1.25 -32.03 2.00
N THR A 435 -1.99 -33.15 2.08
CA THR A 435 -1.51 -34.38 2.71
C THR A 435 -0.53 -35.15 1.84
N ASP A 436 -0.75 -35.18 0.52
CA ASP A 436 -0.02 -36.07 -0.39
C ASP A 436 1.17 -35.36 -1.05
N ILE A 437 1.16 -34.02 -1.12
CA ILE A 437 2.17 -33.25 -1.85
C ILE A 437 2.86 -32.21 -0.95
N GLU A 438 2.14 -31.19 -0.48
CA GLU A 438 2.76 -30.01 0.10
C GLU A 438 3.40 -30.26 1.47
N TYR A 439 2.73 -30.96 2.36
CA TYR A 439 3.30 -31.27 3.66
C TYR A 439 4.47 -32.29 3.57
N PRO A 440 4.39 -33.37 2.80
CA PRO A 440 5.54 -34.22 2.54
C PRO A 440 6.73 -33.47 1.89
N LEU A 441 6.46 -32.58 0.93
CA LEU A 441 7.48 -31.75 0.30
C LEU A 441 8.22 -30.90 1.33
N SER A 442 7.54 -30.34 2.34
CA SER A 442 8.19 -29.54 3.37
C SER A 442 9.28 -30.31 4.14
N LYS A 443 9.09 -31.62 4.35
CA LYS A 443 10.09 -32.50 4.98
C LYS A 443 11.30 -32.73 4.08
N VAL A 444 11.05 -32.93 2.79
CA VAL A 444 12.15 -33.06 1.79
C VAL A 444 12.96 -31.76 1.74
N LEU A 445 12.28 -30.63 1.72
CA LEU A 445 12.96 -29.32 1.71
C LEU A 445 13.77 -29.09 3.00
N LEU A 446 13.25 -29.49 4.16
CA LEU A 446 13.99 -29.44 5.43
C LEU A 446 15.27 -30.27 5.36
N ASP A 447 15.21 -31.49 4.82
CA ASP A 447 16.38 -32.37 4.66
C ASP A 447 17.40 -31.77 3.68
N MET A 448 16.95 -31.17 2.58
CA MET A 448 17.80 -30.43 1.64
C MET A 448 18.47 -29.21 2.31
N GLU A 449 17.74 -28.45 3.12
CA GLU A 449 18.28 -27.32 3.87
C GLU A 449 19.34 -27.76 4.89
N ARG A 450 19.12 -28.88 5.59
CA ARG A 450 20.08 -29.47 6.54
C ARG A 450 21.30 -30.06 5.85
N THR A 451 21.12 -30.73 4.73
CA THR A 451 22.20 -31.33 3.95
C THR A 451 23.11 -30.27 3.35
N GLY A 452 22.52 -29.17 2.85
CA GLY A 452 23.28 -28.11 2.20
C GLY A 452 23.85 -28.48 0.83
N ILE A 453 24.37 -27.49 0.14
CA ILE A 453 24.97 -27.60 -1.19
C ILE A 453 26.48 -27.43 -1.07
N CYS A 454 27.25 -28.39 -1.55
CA CYS A 454 28.71 -28.33 -1.55
C CYS A 454 29.24 -27.23 -2.47
N VAL A 455 30.15 -26.41 -1.97
CA VAL A 455 30.78 -25.31 -2.69
C VAL A 455 32.30 -25.36 -2.54
N SER A 456 33.04 -25.21 -3.65
CA SER A 456 34.49 -25.11 -3.63
C SER A 456 34.91 -23.68 -3.26
N SER A 457 35.41 -23.50 -2.05
CA SER A 457 35.98 -22.22 -1.60
C SER A 457 37.16 -21.77 -2.46
N GLU A 458 37.98 -22.70 -2.96
CA GLU A 458 39.10 -22.40 -3.85
C GLU A 458 38.62 -21.75 -5.15
N LYS A 459 37.55 -22.31 -5.76
CA LYS A 459 36.97 -21.73 -6.98
C LYS A 459 36.35 -20.35 -6.74
N LEU A 460 35.71 -20.14 -5.58
CA LEU A 460 35.16 -18.83 -5.23
C LEU A 460 36.27 -17.77 -5.07
N VAL A 461 37.40 -18.12 -4.42
CA VAL A 461 38.57 -17.24 -4.29
C VAL A 461 39.17 -16.91 -5.66
N ALA A 462 39.30 -17.90 -6.54
CA ALA A 462 39.80 -17.69 -7.89
C ALA A 462 38.88 -16.78 -8.71
N LEU A 463 37.55 -16.93 -8.58
CA LEU A 463 36.57 -16.05 -9.23
C LEU A 463 36.56 -14.63 -8.64
N ASP A 464 36.78 -14.50 -7.31
CA ASP A 464 36.89 -13.18 -6.68
C ASP A 464 38.06 -12.40 -7.30
N THR A 465 39.24 -12.99 -7.34
CA THR A 465 40.45 -12.40 -7.94
C THR A 465 40.20 -12.05 -9.41
N LEU A 466 39.68 -12.97 -10.20
CA LEU A 466 39.43 -12.77 -11.63
C LEU A 466 38.46 -11.59 -11.89
N TYR A 467 37.36 -11.54 -11.15
CA TYR A 467 36.38 -10.47 -11.36
C TYR A 467 36.84 -9.13 -10.76
N ALA A 468 37.59 -9.13 -9.66
CA ALA A 468 38.19 -7.93 -9.11
C ALA A 468 39.19 -7.29 -10.09
N ASP A 469 40.08 -8.07 -10.68
CA ASP A 469 41.01 -7.59 -11.69
C ASP A 469 40.29 -7.08 -12.93
N LYS A 470 39.25 -7.76 -13.37
CA LYS A 470 38.41 -7.33 -14.49
C LYS A 470 37.72 -5.97 -14.22
N LEU A 471 37.19 -5.79 -13.00
CA LEU A 471 36.56 -4.54 -12.59
C LEU A 471 37.57 -3.39 -12.52
N ASN A 472 38.80 -3.64 -12.06
CA ASN A 472 39.87 -2.65 -12.05
C ASN A 472 40.19 -2.18 -13.47
N MET A 473 40.43 -3.13 -14.40
CA MET A 473 40.66 -2.80 -15.82
C MET A 473 39.53 -1.99 -16.44
N LEU A 474 38.27 -2.41 -16.18
CA LEU A 474 37.09 -1.69 -16.68
C LEU A 474 36.97 -0.30 -16.09
N THR A 475 37.28 -0.13 -14.80
CA THR A 475 37.28 1.16 -14.11
C THR A 475 38.28 2.13 -14.73
N GLU A 476 39.52 1.68 -14.95
CA GLU A 476 40.56 2.47 -15.60
C GLU A 476 40.13 2.88 -17.02
N LYS A 477 39.56 1.93 -17.79
CA LYS A 477 39.11 2.20 -19.15
C LYS A 477 37.94 3.17 -19.21
N ILE A 478 36.98 3.07 -18.31
CA ILE A 478 35.86 4.00 -18.20
C ILE A 478 36.36 5.40 -17.84
N HIS A 479 37.28 5.51 -16.88
CA HIS A 479 37.86 6.80 -16.48
C HIS A 479 38.67 7.44 -17.63
N GLU A 480 39.44 6.65 -18.36
CA GLU A 480 40.15 7.10 -19.55
C GLU A 480 39.21 7.67 -20.60
N LEU A 481 38.17 6.87 -20.98
CA LEU A 481 37.22 7.25 -22.03
C LEU A 481 36.34 8.44 -21.66
N THR A 482 35.99 8.58 -20.39
CA THR A 482 35.15 9.69 -19.92
C THR A 482 35.96 10.94 -19.52
N GLY A 483 37.30 10.81 -19.38
CA GLY A 483 38.15 11.86 -18.87
C GLY A 483 37.88 12.25 -17.41
N ASN A 484 37.08 11.46 -16.68
CA ASN A 484 36.66 11.76 -15.32
C ASN A 484 36.86 10.57 -14.40
N LYS A 485 37.40 10.82 -13.20
CA LYS A 485 37.43 9.81 -12.13
C LYS A 485 36.20 9.95 -11.25
N PHE A 486 35.39 8.89 -11.15
CA PHE A 486 34.15 8.89 -10.37
C PHE A 486 33.81 7.47 -9.90
N ASN A 487 32.90 7.35 -8.95
CA ASN A 487 32.39 6.05 -8.53
C ASN A 487 31.34 5.54 -9.53
N ILE A 488 31.72 4.53 -10.34
CA ILE A 488 30.88 3.93 -11.38
C ILE A 488 29.63 3.24 -10.78
N SER A 489 29.71 2.77 -9.53
CA SER A 489 28.59 2.19 -8.82
C SER A 489 27.60 3.24 -8.29
N SER A 490 27.93 4.54 -8.33
CA SER A 490 27.02 5.62 -7.91
C SER A 490 26.16 6.10 -9.07
N PRO A 491 24.84 5.84 -9.07
CA PRO A 491 23.95 6.33 -10.14
C PRO A 491 23.99 7.85 -10.31
N LYS A 492 24.16 8.59 -9.20
CA LYS A 492 24.24 10.06 -9.22
C LYS A 492 25.50 10.55 -9.93
N GLN A 493 26.67 10.01 -9.58
CA GLN A 493 27.92 10.43 -10.22
C GLN A 493 27.98 10.00 -11.67
N MET A 494 27.45 8.80 -11.98
CA MET A 494 27.34 8.32 -13.35
C MET A 494 26.44 9.22 -14.19
N SER A 495 25.28 9.62 -13.68
CA SER A 495 24.36 10.54 -14.34
C SER A 495 25.02 11.88 -14.64
N GLU A 496 25.71 12.47 -13.65
CA GLU A 496 26.47 13.72 -13.83
C GLU A 496 27.53 13.61 -14.93
N VAL A 497 28.32 12.54 -14.94
CA VAL A 497 29.38 12.35 -15.92
C VAL A 497 28.80 12.13 -17.32
N LEU A 498 27.80 11.27 -17.48
CA LEU A 498 27.27 10.91 -18.80
C LEU A 498 26.43 12.03 -19.42
N PHE A 499 25.58 12.69 -18.65
CA PHE A 499 24.59 13.63 -19.19
C PHE A 499 25.05 15.10 -19.06
N ASP A 500 25.66 15.47 -17.93
CA ASP A 500 26.04 16.87 -17.71
C ASP A 500 27.45 17.18 -18.27
N LYS A 501 28.43 16.26 -18.14
CA LYS A 501 29.80 16.49 -18.62
C LYS A 501 30.05 16.04 -20.05
N LEU A 502 29.58 14.83 -20.42
CA LEU A 502 29.73 14.29 -21.78
C LEU A 502 28.61 14.71 -22.74
N GLY A 503 27.53 15.33 -22.23
CA GLY A 503 26.43 15.85 -23.04
C GLY A 503 25.63 14.77 -23.77
N LEU A 504 25.61 13.53 -23.27
CA LEU A 504 24.84 12.45 -23.90
C LEU A 504 23.33 12.71 -23.75
N PRO A 505 22.49 12.23 -24.71
CA PRO A 505 21.06 12.45 -24.64
C PRO A 505 20.43 11.73 -23.44
N ALA A 506 19.76 12.50 -22.58
CA ALA A 506 19.06 12.01 -21.43
C ALA A 506 17.62 11.65 -21.84
N ILE A 507 17.26 10.37 -21.78
CA ILE A 507 15.95 9.85 -22.26
C ILE A 507 14.90 9.89 -21.16
N ARG A 508 15.30 9.66 -19.89
CA ARG A 508 14.37 9.53 -18.76
C ARG A 508 14.90 10.26 -17.54
N LYS A 509 14.01 11.02 -16.86
CA LYS A 509 14.33 11.74 -15.61
C LYS A 509 13.56 11.11 -14.45
N ASN A 510 14.27 10.84 -13.35
CA ASN A 510 13.73 10.37 -12.09
C ASN A 510 13.75 11.48 -11.03
N LYS A 511 13.16 11.24 -9.84
CA LYS A 511 13.19 12.22 -8.73
C LYS A 511 14.61 12.66 -8.31
N ASN A 512 15.61 11.81 -8.55
CA ASN A 512 17.01 12.01 -8.14
C ASN A 512 17.96 12.41 -9.29
N GLY A 513 17.44 12.78 -10.46
CA GLY A 513 18.23 13.14 -11.64
C GLY A 513 17.90 12.31 -12.88
N TYR A 514 18.79 12.24 -13.85
CA TYR A 514 18.58 11.42 -15.05
C TYR A 514 18.81 9.94 -14.72
N SER A 515 17.91 9.07 -15.25
CA SER A 515 18.04 7.63 -15.08
C SER A 515 19.25 7.09 -15.82
N VAL A 516 20.01 6.23 -15.14
CA VAL A 516 21.12 5.46 -15.70
C VAL A 516 20.81 3.96 -15.69
N ASP A 517 19.53 3.58 -15.73
CA ASP A 517 19.09 2.18 -15.77
C ASP A 517 19.63 1.48 -17.01
N GLU A 518 19.67 0.15 -16.97
CA GLU A 518 20.24 -0.68 -18.06
C GLU A 518 19.58 -0.37 -19.41
N GLU A 519 18.26 -0.25 -19.45
CA GLU A 519 17.50 0.10 -20.68
C GLU A 519 17.96 1.44 -21.27
N VAL A 520 18.16 2.46 -20.40
CA VAL A 520 18.63 3.78 -20.82
C VAL A 520 20.06 3.67 -21.37
N LEU A 521 20.95 2.97 -20.66
CA LEU A 521 22.33 2.81 -21.12
C LEU A 521 22.42 2.04 -22.43
N VAL A 522 21.62 0.97 -22.61
CA VAL A 522 21.57 0.21 -23.88
C VAL A 522 21.09 1.09 -25.02
N SER A 523 20.11 1.94 -24.81
CA SER A 523 19.58 2.84 -25.87
C SER A 523 20.58 3.90 -26.35
N ILE A 524 21.55 4.29 -25.50
CA ILE A 524 22.61 5.25 -25.85
C ILE A 524 23.96 4.59 -26.10
N LYS A 525 24.04 3.26 -26.17
CA LYS A 525 25.29 2.48 -26.32
C LYS A 525 26.15 2.94 -27.51
N VAL A 526 25.53 3.26 -28.64
CA VAL A 526 26.23 3.71 -29.84
C VAL A 526 26.72 5.16 -29.79
N LYS A 527 26.33 5.93 -28.77
CA LYS A 527 26.66 7.36 -28.65
C LYS A 527 28.03 7.61 -28.03
N HIS A 528 28.51 6.69 -27.19
CA HIS A 528 29.81 6.83 -26.54
C HIS A 528 30.41 5.46 -26.15
N PRO A 529 31.69 5.17 -26.43
CA PRO A 529 32.29 3.87 -26.17
C PRO A 529 32.32 3.47 -24.68
N ALA A 530 32.39 4.42 -23.76
CA ALA A 530 32.37 4.15 -22.32
C ALA A 530 31.11 3.41 -21.87
N ILE A 531 29.97 3.55 -22.58
CA ILE A 531 28.70 2.90 -22.20
C ILE A 531 28.81 1.37 -22.24
N GLU A 532 29.48 0.83 -23.24
CA GLU A 532 29.73 -0.62 -23.34
C GLU A 532 30.52 -1.11 -22.13
N TYR A 533 31.58 -0.40 -21.73
CA TYR A 533 32.38 -0.75 -20.56
C TYR A 533 31.63 -0.58 -19.26
N ILE A 534 30.73 0.41 -19.14
CA ILE A 534 29.85 0.60 -17.99
C ILE A 534 28.88 -0.58 -17.84
N LEU A 535 28.28 -1.04 -18.94
CA LEU A 535 27.40 -2.22 -18.93
C LEU A 535 28.15 -3.49 -18.49
N GLN A 536 29.39 -3.68 -19.01
CA GLN A 536 30.26 -4.77 -18.58
C GLN A 536 30.65 -4.66 -17.10
N TYR A 537 31.01 -3.46 -16.64
CA TYR A 537 31.32 -3.19 -15.24
C TYR A 537 30.15 -3.59 -14.34
N ARG A 538 28.93 -3.21 -14.65
CA ARG A 538 27.73 -3.60 -13.88
C ARG A 538 27.53 -5.10 -13.84
N LYS A 539 27.69 -5.78 -14.98
CA LYS A 539 27.61 -7.24 -15.05
C LYS A 539 28.61 -7.88 -14.09
N TYR A 540 29.90 -7.53 -14.19
CA TYR A 540 30.94 -8.13 -13.35
C TYR A 540 30.85 -7.69 -11.88
N SER A 541 30.42 -6.46 -11.61
CA SER A 541 30.18 -5.97 -10.25
C SER A 541 29.08 -6.78 -9.55
N LYS A 542 27.98 -7.06 -10.26
CA LYS A 542 26.89 -7.91 -9.75
C LYS A 542 27.36 -9.36 -9.54
N LEU A 543 28.13 -9.91 -10.49
CA LEU A 543 28.69 -11.27 -10.36
C LEU A 543 29.60 -11.36 -9.12
N LEU A 544 30.48 -10.40 -8.93
CA LEU A 544 31.41 -10.38 -7.81
C LEU A 544 30.69 -10.18 -6.47
N SER A 545 29.88 -9.13 -6.35
CA SER A 545 29.26 -8.76 -5.08
C SER A 545 28.18 -9.73 -4.63
N THR A 546 27.27 -10.11 -5.53
CA THR A 546 26.10 -10.92 -5.19
C THR A 546 26.39 -12.41 -5.21
N TYR A 547 27.08 -12.88 -6.24
CA TYR A 547 27.21 -14.32 -6.45
C TYR A 547 28.56 -14.90 -5.98
N VAL A 548 29.64 -14.12 -5.96
CA VAL A 548 30.90 -14.63 -5.44
C VAL A 548 31.04 -14.30 -3.96
N ARG A 549 31.10 -13.03 -3.60
CA ARG A 549 31.30 -12.58 -2.22
C ARG A 549 30.10 -12.84 -1.33
N GLY A 550 28.87 -12.64 -1.87
CA GLY A 550 27.63 -12.96 -1.15
C GLY A 550 27.55 -14.44 -0.80
N ILE A 551 27.86 -15.30 -1.76
CA ILE A 551 27.92 -16.77 -1.53
C ILE A 551 29.06 -17.14 -0.58
N GLN A 552 30.27 -16.56 -0.75
CA GLN A 552 31.42 -16.85 0.06
C GLN A 552 31.20 -16.56 1.56
N GLY A 553 30.41 -15.52 1.87
CA GLY A 553 30.05 -15.19 3.26
C GLY A 553 29.13 -16.20 3.93
N GLU A 554 28.39 -17.00 3.14
CA GLU A 554 27.42 -17.99 3.61
C GLU A 554 27.95 -19.42 3.61
N VAL A 555 29.25 -19.64 3.27
CA VAL A 555 29.84 -20.97 3.25
C VAL A 555 30.28 -21.39 4.65
N HIS A 556 29.66 -22.43 5.19
CA HIS A 556 30.02 -23.05 6.47
C HIS A 556 30.39 -24.52 6.26
N GLY A 557 31.59 -24.92 6.67
CA GLY A 557 32.05 -26.29 6.49
C GLY A 557 32.10 -26.78 5.03
N GLY A 558 32.31 -25.86 4.06
CA GLY A 558 32.33 -26.19 2.64
C GLY A 558 30.92 -26.33 2.01
N LYS A 559 29.90 -25.95 2.72
CA LYS A 559 28.51 -26.02 2.27
C LYS A 559 27.76 -24.70 2.44
N ILE A 560 26.69 -24.54 1.67
CA ILE A 560 25.69 -23.46 1.79
C ILE A 560 24.35 -24.10 2.16
N HIS A 561 23.68 -23.50 3.14
CA HIS A 561 22.38 -23.91 3.63
C HIS A 561 21.32 -22.83 3.29
N THR A 562 20.80 -22.87 2.06
CA THR A 562 19.73 -21.97 1.63
C THR A 562 18.40 -22.37 2.26
N ILE A 563 17.46 -21.42 2.35
CA ILE A 563 16.08 -21.67 2.79
C ILE A 563 15.19 -21.81 1.56
N PHE A 564 14.45 -22.90 1.43
CA PHE A 564 13.45 -23.10 0.37
C PHE A 564 12.07 -22.68 0.85
N ASN A 565 11.48 -21.69 0.20
CA ASN A 565 10.17 -21.15 0.57
C ASN A 565 9.07 -21.74 -0.30
N GLN A 566 8.08 -22.38 0.32
CA GLN A 566 6.91 -23.01 -0.31
C GLN A 566 5.71 -22.06 -0.43
N CYS A 567 5.58 -21.11 0.48
CA CYS A 567 4.37 -20.30 0.68
C CYS A 567 4.54 -18.84 0.25
N ILE A 568 5.42 -18.53 -0.72
CA ILE A 568 5.66 -17.15 -1.17
C ILE A 568 5.07 -16.89 -2.55
N THR A 569 5.22 -17.84 -3.50
CA THR A 569 4.83 -17.60 -4.88
C THR A 569 3.39 -18.04 -5.15
N ALA A 570 2.60 -17.17 -5.80
CA ALA A 570 1.23 -17.50 -6.21
C ALA A 570 1.15 -18.63 -7.26
N THR A 571 2.27 -18.95 -7.92
CA THR A 571 2.32 -19.97 -8.98
C THR A 571 2.67 -21.37 -8.48
N GLY A 572 2.82 -21.58 -7.16
CA GLY A 572 3.27 -22.85 -6.58
C GLY A 572 4.74 -23.20 -6.85
N ARG A 573 5.53 -22.26 -7.42
CA ARG A 573 6.99 -22.45 -7.56
C ARG A 573 7.65 -22.25 -6.20
N LEU A 574 8.72 -23.01 -5.95
CA LEU A 574 9.59 -22.75 -4.81
C LEU A 574 10.41 -21.47 -5.05
N SER A 575 10.71 -20.75 -4.01
CA SER A 575 11.75 -19.72 -4.02
C SER A 575 12.85 -20.06 -3.01
N SER A 576 14.04 -19.48 -3.16
CA SER A 576 15.11 -19.67 -2.19
C SER A 576 15.62 -18.33 -1.65
N SER A 577 16.06 -18.34 -0.40
CA SER A 577 16.60 -17.16 0.30
C SER A 577 17.71 -17.55 1.27
N ASN A 578 18.55 -16.58 1.59
CA ASN A 578 19.63 -16.71 2.58
C ASN A 578 20.60 -17.87 2.32
N PRO A 579 21.32 -17.87 1.17
CA PRO A 579 21.25 -16.97 0.01
C PRO A 579 20.27 -17.45 -1.07
N ASN A 580 19.87 -16.54 -2.00
CA ASN A 580 19.04 -16.94 -3.14
C ASN A 580 19.85 -17.73 -4.17
N MET A 581 19.65 -19.05 -4.22
CA MET A 581 20.35 -19.97 -5.10
C MET A 581 19.68 -20.15 -6.48
N GLN A 582 18.47 -19.62 -6.69
CA GLN A 582 17.74 -19.78 -7.96
C GLN A 582 18.15 -18.75 -9.03
N ASN A 583 18.75 -17.64 -8.61
CA ASN A 583 19.15 -16.55 -9.51
C ASN A 583 20.62 -16.61 -9.92
N ILE A 584 21.32 -17.72 -9.67
CA ILE A 584 22.72 -17.88 -10.06
C ILE A 584 22.81 -17.95 -11.59
N PRO A 585 23.63 -17.10 -12.24
CA PRO A 585 23.78 -17.10 -13.69
C PRO A 585 24.36 -18.42 -14.19
N MET A 586 23.71 -19.05 -15.17
CA MET A 586 24.18 -20.31 -15.76
C MET A 586 25.41 -20.12 -16.67
N ARG A 587 25.64 -18.90 -17.15
CA ARG A 587 26.77 -18.53 -18.02
C ARG A 587 27.30 -17.16 -17.62
N GLY A 588 28.57 -17.09 -17.28
CA GLY A 588 29.27 -15.85 -16.96
C GLY A 588 29.75 -15.09 -18.19
#